data_04c961f859ecbd532c1ee331d847fb8e
#
_entry.id   04c961f859ecbd532c1ee331d847fb8e
#
_cell.length_a   1.000
_cell.length_b   1.000
_cell.length_c   1.000
_cell.angle_alpha   90.00
_cell.angle_beta   90.00
_cell.angle_gamma   90.00
#
_symmetry.space_group_name_H-M   'P 1'
#
loop_
_entity.id
_entity.type
_entity.pdbx_description
1 polymer ?
#
loop_
_entity_poly.entity_id
_entity_poly.type
_entity_poly.pdbx_seq_one_letter_code
_entity_poly.pdbx_strand_id
1 'polypeptide(L)'
;MLSQQQLWDLELEQLYKERETTDPDPEMWRWSPLELREFDRMLTVAIHMFPGQHEISFCEAGCGIGTKLYLAEKYHGLTAVGYEISEDYLAKALAIEVDARYMDLRTDSPPWAEYDIVYTARPFKDDEFESAWELSVQRAMRPGAVLMMAYTAHKPYAWPCYYRAPFRGVWVKPQPHIPGVYDQMIRRQEPHDPLVKEPGP
;
A
#
# COMPACT_ATOMS: atom_id res chain seq x y z
N MET A 1 -12.23 -11.92 -17.96
CA MET A 1 -11.05 -11.49 -17.18
C MET A 1 -10.24 -10.54 -18.05
N LEU A 2 -9.90 -9.35 -17.57
CA LEU A 2 -9.05 -8.41 -18.28
C LEU A 2 -7.63 -8.95 -18.38
N SER A 3 -6.93 -8.72 -19.48
CA SER A 3 -5.51 -8.99 -19.56
C SER A 3 -4.72 -7.93 -18.77
N GLN A 4 -3.49 -8.24 -18.40
CA GLN A 4 -2.60 -7.29 -17.73
C GLN A 4 -2.42 -6.01 -18.58
N GLN A 5 -2.36 -6.16 -19.92
CA GLN A 5 -2.29 -5.02 -20.82
C GLN A 5 -3.56 -4.17 -20.76
N GLN A 6 -4.74 -4.78 -20.71
CA GLN A 6 -6.00 -4.04 -20.58
C GLN A 6 -6.13 -3.28 -19.25
N LEU A 7 -5.58 -3.83 -18.16
CA LEU A 7 -5.51 -3.11 -16.88
C LEU A 7 -4.61 -1.87 -16.97
N TRP A 8 -3.45 -2.00 -17.62
CA TRP A 8 -2.55 -0.86 -17.85
C TRP A 8 -3.18 0.21 -18.73
N ASP A 9 -3.89 -0.21 -19.78
CA ASP A 9 -4.60 0.69 -20.69
C ASP A 9 -5.71 1.46 -19.95
N LEU A 10 -6.44 0.79 -19.04
CA LEU A 10 -7.45 1.45 -18.18
C LEU A 10 -6.82 2.51 -17.25
N GLU A 11 -5.68 2.20 -16.63
CA GLU A 11 -4.97 3.16 -15.79
C GLU A 11 -4.48 4.36 -16.60
N LEU A 12 -3.90 4.12 -17.77
CA LEU A 12 -3.45 5.19 -18.67
C LEU A 12 -4.61 6.06 -19.17
N GLU A 13 -5.71 5.43 -19.59
CA GLU A 13 -6.91 6.15 -20.03
C GLU A 13 -7.45 7.06 -18.93
N GLN A 14 -7.48 6.56 -17.69
CA GLN A 14 -7.92 7.35 -16.55
C GLN A 14 -7.00 8.54 -16.28
N LEU A 15 -5.68 8.34 -16.33
CA LEU A 15 -4.69 9.41 -16.22
C LEU A 15 -4.91 10.55 -17.20
N TYR A 16 -5.19 10.21 -18.46
CA TYR A 16 -5.44 11.23 -19.50
C TYR A 16 -6.74 11.98 -19.24
N LYS A 17 -7.79 11.28 -18.84
CA LYS A 17 -9.10 11.90 -18.54
C LYS A 17 -9.02 12.83 -17.33
N GLU A 18 -8.22 12.51 -16.33
CA GLU A 18 -8.09 13.34 -15.12
C GLU A 18 -7.27 14.60 -15.33
N ARG A 19 -6.38 14.62 -16.29
CA ARG A 19 -5.68 15.85 -16.66
C ARG A 19 -6.62 16.91 -17.21
N GLU A 20 -7.80 16.51 -17.70
CA GLU A 20 -8.82 17.38 -18.28
C GLU A 20 -9.92 17.79 -17.29
N THR A 21 -10.02 17.14 -16.14
CA THR A 21 -11.07 17.40 -15.14
C THR A 21 -10.56 18.24 -13.97
N THR A 22 -11.41 19.13 -13.45
CA THR A 22 -11.19 19.83 -12.19
C THR A 22 -11.20 18.86 -11.03
N ASP A 23 -10.30 19.04 -10.04
CA ASP A 23 -10.23 18.22 -8.83
C ASP A 23 -11.61 18.10 -8.15
N PRO A 24 -12.16 16.90 -7.98
CA PRO A 24 -13.45 16.73 -7.30
C PRO A 24 -13.39 17.07 -5.81
N ASP A 25 -12.23 16.94 -5.18
CA ASP A 25 -11.96 17.31 -3.78
C ASP A 25 -10.60 18.03 -3.69
N PRO A 26 -10.56 19.31 -3.27
CA PRO A 26 -9.32 20.08 -3.20
C PRO A 26 -8.35 19.57 -2.11
N GLU A 27 -8.81 18.79 -1.14
CA GLU A 27 -7.99 18.24 -0.04
C GLU A 27 -7.38 16.88 -0.37
N MET A 28 -7.86 16.23 -1.44
CA MET A 28 -7.36 14.93 -1.89
C MET A 28 -6.38 15.08 -3.06
N TRP A 29 -5.40 14.19 -3.10
CA TRP A 29 -4.62 14.08 -4.32
C TRP A 29 -5.49 13.53 -5.45
N ARG A 30 -5.26 14.07 -6.65
CA ARG A 30 -5.72 13.38 -7.85
C ARG A 30 -5.13 11.98 -7.81
N TRP A 31 -5.95 11.00 -8.18
CA TRP A 31 -5.46 9.65 -8.36
C TRP A 31 -4.17 9.66 -9.21
N SER A 32 -3.09 9.19 -8.63
CA SER A 32 -1.81 9.08 -9.31
C SER A 32 -1.48 7.60 -9.41
N PRO A 33 -1.42 7.03 -10.61
CA PRO A 33 -1.11 5.63 -10.72
C PRO A 33 0.34 5.42 -10.28
N LEU A 34 0.52 4.57 -9.31
CA LEU A 34 1.73 3.78 -9.26
C LEU A 34 1.67 2.88 -10.50
N GLU A 35 2.74 2.81 -11.31
CA GLU A 35 2.78 1.85 -12.42
C GLU A 35 2.37 0.47 -11.88
N LEU A 36 1.38 -0.17 -12.49
CA LEU A 36 0.89 -1.48 -12.04
C LEU A 36 2.02 -2.51 -11.93
N ARG A 37 3.04 -2.41 -12.78
CA ARG A 37 4.23 -3.27 -12.70
C ARG A 37 4.99 -3.11 -11.39
N GLU A 38 5.07 -1.89 -10.89
CA GLU A 38 5.77 -1.62 -9.63
C GLU A 38 4.93 -2.09 -8.44
N PHE A 39 3.61 -1.83 -8.50
CA PHE A 39 2.69 -2.37 -7.52
C PHE A 39 2.74 -3.90 -7.48
N ASP A 40 2.74 -4.57 -8.64
CA ASP A 40 2.84 -6.02 -8.77
C ASP A 40 4.12 -6.57 -8.11
N ARG A 41 5.26 -5.91 -8.32
CA ARG A 41 6.52 -6.26 -7.64
C ARG A 41 6.43 -6.12 -6.13
N MET A 42 5.86 -5.02 -5.64
CA MET A 42 5.67 -4.80 -4.21
C MET A 42 4.74 -5.85 -3.62
N LEU A 43 3.62 -6.14 -4.30
CA LEU A 43 2.65 -7.13 -3.87
C LEU A 43 3.25 -8.54 -3.84
N THR A 44 4.04 -8.90 -4.86
CA THR A 44 4.78 -10.18 -4.89
C THR A 44 5.69 -10.32 -3.66
N VAL A 45 6.44 -9.27 -3.31
CA VAL A 45 7.28 -9.28 -2.10
C VAL A 45 6.43 -9.41 -0.85
N ALA A 46 5.31 -8.68 -0.75
CA ALA A 46 4.41 -8.74 0.41
C ALA A 46 3.81 -10.14 0.61
N ILE A 47 3.37 -10.80 -0.45
CA ILE A 47 2.81 -12.16 -0.41
C ILE A 47 3.83 -13.17 0.12
N HIS A 48 5.11 -13.02 -0.24
CA HIS A 48 6.18 -13.92 0.24
C HIS A 48 6.42 -13.83 1.75
N MET A 49 5.85 -12.83 2.45
CA MET A 49 5.92 -12.74 3.92
C MET A 49 4.94 -13.71 4.61
N PHE A 50 4.05 -14.38 3.86
CA PHE A 50 3.03 -15.30 4.38
C PHE A 50 3.22 -16.73 3.83
N PRO A 51 4.36 -17.38 4.08
CA PRO A 51 4.63 -18.71 3.54
C PRO A 51 3.64 -19.74 4.08
N GLY A 52 2.97 -20.47 3.16
CA GLY A 52 2.02 -21.51 3.52
C GLY A 52 0.62 -21.03 3.91
N GLN A 53 0.35 -19.73 3.91
CA GLN A 53 -0.99 -19.19 4.08
C GLN A 53 -1.76 -19.29 2.75
N HIS A 54 -2.97 -19.88 2.78
CA HIS A 54 -3.78 -20.09 1.59
C HIS A 54 -4.72 -18.92 1.28
N GLU A 55 -5.10 -18.17 2.30
CA GLU A 55 -5.97 -17.00 2.17
C GLU A 55 -5.25 -15.79 2.77
N ILE A 56 -4.94 -14.84 1.93
CA ILE A 56 -4.30 -13.58 2.32
C ILE A 56 -5.29 -12.46 2.04
N SER A 57 -5.59 -11.66 3.07
CA SER A 57 -6.46 -10.51 2.96
C SER A 57 -5.67 -9.25 2.60
N PHE A 58 -6.17 -8.53 1.61
CA PHE A 58 -5.55 -7.30 1.08
C PHE A 58 -6.52 -6.13 1.20
N CYS A 59 -6.03 -4.97 1.63
CA CYS A 59 -6.79 -3.73 1.69
C CYS A 59 -6.05 -2.59 0.97
N GLU A 60 -6.75 -1.85 0.11
CA GLU A 60 -6.26 -0.62 -0.51
C GLU A 60 -6.99 0.61 0.05
N ALA A 61 -6.23 1.55 0.61
CA ALA A 61 -6.75 2.84 1.05
C ALA A 61 -6.66 3.87 -0.09
N GLY A 62 -7.80 4.38 -0.54
CA GLY A 62 -7.91 5.20 -1.74
C GLY A 62 -7.72 4.36 -3.01
N CYS A 63 -8.64 3.41 -3.24
CA CYS A 63 -8.46 2.42 -4.31
C CYS A 63 -8.71 2.96 -5.73
N GLY A 64 -9.22 4.20 -5.85
CA GLY A 64 -9.50 4.80 -7.15
C GLY A 64 -10.41 3.92 -8.00
N ILE A 65 -10.00 3.64 -9.23
CA ILE A 65 -10.76 2.82 -10.19
C ILE A 65 -10.59 1.30 -9.97
N GLY A 66 -9.91 0.86 -8.90
CA GLY A 66 -9.86 -0.53 -8.48
C GLY A 66 -8.90 -1.44 -9.27
N THR A 67 -8.04 -0.92 -10.14
CA THR A 67 -7.14 -1.76 -10.97
C THR A 67 -6.15 -2.58 -10.14
N LYS A 68 -5.70 -2.06 -8.99
CA LYS A 68 -4.81 -2.78 -8.08
C LYS A 68 -5.55 -3.86 -7.30
N LEU A 69 -6.80 -3.62 -6.91
CA LEU A 69 -7.67 -4.63 -6.31
C LEU A 69 -7.88 -5.79 -7.29
N TYR A 70 -8.20 -5.46 -8.56
CA TYR A 70 -8.38 -6.45 -9.60
C TYR A 70 -7.13 -7.32 -9.77
N LEU A 71 -5.95 -6.69 -9.81
CA LEU A 71 -4.68 -7.41 -9.91
C LEU A 71 -4.45 -8.31 -8.69
N ALA A 72 -4.68 -7.80 -7.48
CA ALA A 72 -4.53 -8.56 -6.24
C ALA A 72 -5.46 -9.78 -6.21
N GLU A 73 -6.72 -9.61 -6.59
CA GLU A 73 -7.72 -10.68 -6.56
C GLU A 73 -7.55 -11.68 -7.71
N LYS A 74 -7.52 -11.19 -8.97
CA LYS A 74 -7.61 -12.07 -10.14
C LYS A 74 -6.28 -12.68 -10.57
N TYR A 75 -5.14 -12.05 -10.24
CA TYR A 75 -3.80 -12.54 -10.61
C TYR A 75 -3.05 -13.16 -9.44
N HIS A 76 -3.26 -12.66 -8.22
CA HIS A 76 -2.59 -13.19 -7.04
C HIS A 76 -3.50 -14.04 -6.12
N GLY A 77 -4.81 -14.09 -6.39
CA GLY A 77 -5.76 -14.91 -5.63
C GLY A 77 -5.99 -14.41 -4.19
N LEU A 78 -5.81 -13.12 -3.93
CA LEU A 78 -6.03 -12.54 -2.62
C LEU A 78 -7.52 -12.24 -2.41
N THR A 79 -7.95 -12.19 -1.15
CA THR A 79 -9.23 -11.57 -0.78
C THR A 79 -9.00 -10.07 -0.65
N ALA A 80 -9.41 -9.29 -1.67
CA ALA A 80 -9.10 -7.88 -1.77
C ALA A 80 -10.32 -7.00 -1.49
N VAL A 81 -10.13 -5.90 -0.75
CA VAL A 81 -11.12 -4.84 -0.56
C VAL A 81 -10.46 -3.48 -0.71
N GLY A 82 -11.19 -2.51 -1.27
CA GLY A 82 -10.73 -1.13 -1.39
C GLY A 82 -11.71 -0.13 -0.81
N TYR A 83 -11.20 1.01 -0.38
CA TYR A 83 -11.99 2.13 0.11
C TYR A 83 -11.74 3.36 -0.74
N GLU A 84 -12.83 4.01 -1.17
CA GLU A 84 -12.76 5.18 -2.05
C GLU A 84 -13.86 6.18 -1.68
N ILE A 85 -13.52 7.48 -1.73
CA ILE A 85 -14.47 8.56 -1.46
C ILE A 85 -15.14 9.10 -2.72
N SER A 86 -14.47 9.02 -3.86
CA SER A 86 -15.00 9.49 -5.13
C SER A 86 -16.04 8.50 -5.66
N GLU A 87 -17.30 8.93 -5.77
CA GLU A 87 -18.37 8.11 -6.36
C GLU A 87 -18.08 7.73 -7.82
N ASP A 88 -17.44 8.60 -8.58
CA ASP A 88 -17.07 8.36 -9.99
C ASP A 88 -16.01 7.25 -10.11
N TYR A 89 -15.00 7.26 -9.23
CA TYR A 89 -13.98 6.21 -9.19
C TYR A 89 -14.56 4.90 -8.67
N LEU A 90 -15.38 4.98 -7.64
CA LEU A 90 -16.06 3.82 -7.08
C LEU A 90 -16.95 3.13 -8.14
N ALA A 91 -17.72 3.90 -8.92
CA ALA A 91 -18.52 3.34 -10.00
C ALA A 91 -17.67 2.59 -11.05
N LYS A 92 -16.48 3.10 -11.37
CA LYS A 92 -15.54 2.43 -12.28
C LYS A 92 -14.95 1.18 -11.69
N ALA A 93 -14.59 1.19 -10.40
CA ALA A 93 -14.10 0.02 -9.67
C ALA A 93 -15.16 -1.09 -9.65
N LEU A 94 -16.40 -0.74 -9.33
CA LEU A 94 -17.51 -1.69 -9.33
C LEU A 94 -17.79 -2.26 -10.74
N ALA A 95 -17.57 -1.49 -11.79
CA ALA A 95 -17.74 -1.96 -13.18
C ALA A 95 -16.74 -3.04 -13.61
N ILE A 96 -15.60 -3.15 -12.93
CA ILE A 96 -14.61 -4.22 -13.12
C ILE A 96 -14.74 -5.36 -12.08
N GLU A 97 -15.85 -5.38 -11.34
CA GLU A 97 -16.22 -6.46 -10.42
C GLU A 97 -15.20 -6.69 -9.28
N VAL A 98 -14.70 -5.61 -8.65
CA VAL A 98 -13.90 -5.68 -7.44
C VAL A 98 -14.71 -5.22 -6.21
N ASP A 99 -14.35 -5.67 -5.01
CA ASP A 99 -14.96 -5.22 -3.75
C ASP A 99 -14.41 -3.84 -3.37
N ALA A 100 -14.99 -2.79 -3.96
CA ALA A 100 -14.71 -1.40 -3.62
C ALA A 100 -15.88 -0.81 -2.85
N ARG A 101 -15.58 -0.07 -1.76
CA ARG A 101 -16.59 0.46 -0.83
C ARG A 101 -16.41 1.96 -0.65
N TYR A 102 -17.54 2.67 -0.56
CA TYR A 102 -17.50 4.10 -0.22
C TYR A 102 -17.01 4.31 1.21
N MET A 103 -16.01 5.15 1.39
CA MET A 103 -15.53 5.56 2.72
C MET A 103 -14.73 6.86 2.64
N ASP A 104 -15.03 7.80 3.53
CA ASP A 104 -14.19 8.98 3.77
C ASP A 104 -13.15 8.66 4.85
N LEU A 105 -11.92 8.39 4.42
CA LEU A 105 -10.81 8.05 5.30
C LEU A 105 -10.35 9.21 6.24
N ARG A 106 -10.91 10.41 6.08
CA ARG A 106 -10.69 11.53 7.01
C ARG A 106 -11.49 11.37 8.30
N THR A 107 -12.66 10.77 8.20
CA THR A 107 -13.62 10.62 9.31
C THR A 107 -13.80 9.18 9.76
N ASP A 108 -13.59 8.24 8.84
CA ASP A 108 -13.81 6.82 9.06
C ASP A 108 -12.50 6.04 8.97
N SER A 109 -12.48 4.86 9.57
CA SER A 109 -11.32 3.98 9.58
C SER A 109 -11.71 2.55 9.26
N PRO A 110 -11.12 1.95 8.22
CA PRO A 110 -11.23 0.52 7.98
C PRO A 110 -10.76 -0.31 9.18
N PRO A 111 -11.19 -1.57 9.29
CA PRO A 111 -10.71 -2.48 10.32
C PRO A 111 -9.28 -2.98 9.99
N TRP A 112 -8.29 -2.09 10.09
CA TRP A 112 -6.90 -2.36 9.68
C TRP A 112 -6.28 -3.62 10.28
N ALA A 113 -6.74 -4.03 11.47
CA ALA A 113 -6.26 -5.24 12.14
C ALA A 113 -6.70 -6.55 11.47
N GLU A 114 -7.70 -6.51 10.60
CA GLU A 114 -8.24 -7.69 9.93
C GLU A 114 -7.47 -8.04 8.65
N TYR A 115 -6.64 -7.12 8.14
CA TYR A 115 -5.91 -7.33 6.89
C TYR A 115 -4.49 -7.83 7.11
N ASP A 116 -4.07 -8.75 6.23
CA ASP A 116 -2.70 -9.23 6.14
C ASP A 116 -1.80 -8.20 5.48
N ILE A 117 -2.29 -7.60 4.40
CA ILE A 117 -1.58 -6.61 3.60
C ILE A 117 -2.44 -5.34 3.50
N VAL A 118 -1.87 -4.21 3.85
CA VAL A 118 -2.48 -2.88 3.65
C VAL A 118 -1.62 -2.09 2.67
N TYR A 119 -2.26 -1.51 1.66
CA TYR A 119 -1.61 -0.64 0.70
C TYR A 119 -2.20 0.77 0.75
N THR A 120 -1.34 1.78 0.65
CA THR A 120 -1.71 3.18 0.50
C THR A 120 -0.74 3.91 -0.42
N ALA A 121 -1.26 4.87 -1.19
CA ALA A 121 -0.51 5.70 -2.12
C ALA A 121 -0.68 7.20 -1.81
N ARG A 122 -0.64 7.56 -0.52
CA ARG A 122 -0.73 8.93 -0.05
C ARG A 122 -2.02 9.62 -0.52
N PRO A 123 -3.19 9.29 0.07
CA PRO A 123 -4.48 9.84 -0.36
C PRO A 123 -4.66 11.34 -0.08
N PHE A 124 -3.96 11.92 0.90
CA PHE A 124 -4.19 13.31 1.34
C PHE A 124 -3.08 14.28 0.89
N LYS A 125 -3.44 15.54 0.61
CA LYS A 125 -2.51 16.61 0.22
C LYS A 125 -1.78 17.25 1.39
N ASP A 126 -2.46 17.36 2.52
CA ASP A 126 -1.88 17.91 3.75
C ASP A 126 -0.87 16.93 4.34
N ASP A 127 0.41 17.30 4.36
CA ASP A 127 1.50 16.44 4.82
C ASP A 127 1.40 16.10 6.31
N GLU A 128 0.90 17.01 7.13
CA GLU A 128 0.75 16.80 8.58
C GLU A 128 -0.39 15.82 8.85
N PHE A 129 -1.54 16.04 8.19
CA PHE A 129 -2.67 15.13 8.28
C PHE A 129 -2.31 13.73 7.74
N GLU A 130 -1.71 13.65 6.54
CA GLU A 130 -1.26 12.40 5.94
C GLU A 130 -0.33 11.63 6.88
N SER A 131 0.67 12.31 7.45
CA SER A 131 1.62 11.70 8.38
C SER A 131 0.93 11.16 9.64
N ALA A 132 -0.01 11.91 10.21
CA ALA A 132 -0.79 11.48 11.37
C ALA A 132 -1.69 10.28 11.04
N TRP A 133 -2.33 10.30 9.88
CA TRP A 133 -3.17 9.23 9.40
C TRP A 133 -2.36 7.96 9.13
N GLU A 134 -1.26 8.03 8.38
CA GLU A 134 -0.36 6.88 8.14
C GLU A 134 0.13 6.26 9.46
N LEU A 135 0.45 7.09 10.46
CA LEU A 135 0.83 6.61 11.78
C LEU A 135 -0.33 5.89 12.50
N SER A 136 -1.56 6.37 12.33
CA SER A 136 -2.75 5.73 12.90
C SER A 136 -3.00 4.35 12.28
N VAL A 137 -2.85 4.22 10.95
CA VAL A 137 -2.91 2.95 10.22
C VAL A 137 -1.85 1.98 10.76
N GLN A 138 -0.59 2.42 10.85
CA GLN A 138 0.51 1.61 11.38
C GLN A 138 0.22 1.09 12.80
N ARG A 139 -0.37 1.91 13.66
CA ARG A 139 -0.75 1.50 15.03
C ARG A 139 -1.87 0.48 15.02
N ALA A 140 -2.89 0.68 14.20
CA ALA A 140 -4.09 -0.16 14.16
C ALA A 140 -3.88 -1.53 13.50
N MET A 141 -2.94 -1.66 12.56
CA MET A 141 -2.61 -2.93 11.92
C MET A 141 -2.20 -3.98 12.95
N ARG A 142 -2.49 -5.26 12.69
CA ARG A 142 -2.05 -6.37 13.55
C ARG A 142 -0.54 -6.64 13.42
N PRO A 143 0.11 -7.16 14.47
CA PRO A 143 1.49 -7.64 14.38
C PRO A 143 1.65 -8.71 13.29
N GLY A 144 2.74 -8.65 12.53
CA GLY A 144 3.00 -9.54 11.40
C GLY A 144 2.34 -9.12 10.09
N ALA A 145 1.40 -8.16 10.09
CA ALA A 145 0.83 -7.63 8.87
C ALA A 145 1.85 -6.82 8.06
N VAL A 146 1.65 -6.75 6.76
CA VAL A 146 2.51 -6.05 5.81
C VAL A 146 1.88 -4.73 5.41
N LEU A 147 2.65 -3.66 5.51
CA LEU A 147 2.30 -2.34 5.00
C LEU A 147 3.07 -2.07 3.70
N MET A 148 2.33 -1.83 2.63
CA MET A 148 2.86 -1.35 1.35
C MET A 148 2.52 0.13 1.23
N MET A 149 3.51 0.96 0.96
CA MET A 149 3.30 2.41 0.83
C MET A 149 3.98 2.95 -0.42
N ALA A 150 3.30 3.85 -1.11
CA ALA A 150 3.88 4.68 -2.16
C ALA A 150 3.71 6.16 -1.79
N TYR A 151 4.77 6.96 -2.00
CA TYR A 151 4.78 8.41 -1.74
C TYR A 151 4.48 8.80 -0.28
N THR A 152 4.85 7.95 0.67
CA THR A 152 4.55 8.11 2.10
C THR A 152 5.10 9.42 2.70
N ALA A 153 4.31 10.06 3.55
CA ALA A 153 4.71 11.17 4.40
C ALA A 153 5.36 10.68 5.71
N HIS A 154 4.92 9.53 6.25
CA HIS A 154 5.43 8.95 7.49
C HIS A 154 5.87 7.50 7.32
N LYS A 155 7.17 7.29 7.16
CA LYS A 155 7.74 5.94 7.03
C LYS A 155 7.77 5.19 8.37
N PRO A 156 7.47 3.89 8.40
CA PRO A 156 7.58 3.07 9.60
C PRO A 156 9.04 2.70 9.88
N TYR A 157 9.85 3.65 10.35
CA TYR A 157 11.31 3.50 10.51
C TYR A 157 11.74 2.33 11.40
N ALA A 158 10.90 1.95 12.37
CA ALA A 158 11.18 0.84 13.27
C ALA A 158 10.79 -0.53 12.71
N TRP A 159 10.21 -0.59 11.50
CA TRP A 159 9.78 -1.84 10.91
C TRP A 159 10.80 -2.36 9.89
N PRO A 160 11.02 -3.68 9.82
CA PRO A 160 11.79 -4.29 8.75
C PRO A 160 11.22 -3.94 7.38
N CYS A 161 12.09 -3.48 6.47
CA CYS A 161 11.71 -3.12 5.11
C CYS A 161 12.33 -4.11 4.12
N TYR A 162 11.49 -4.80 3.38
CA TYR A 162 11.89 -5.86 2.44
C TYR A 162 11.96 -5.39 0.97
N TYR A 163 11.36 -4.26 0.68
CA TYR A 163 11.44 -3.64 -0.64
C TYR A 163 11.57 -2.13 -0.45
N ARG A 164 12.63 -1.55 -0.98
CA ARG A 164 12.87 -0.11 -0.89
C ARG A 164 13.26 0.44 -2.25
N ALA A 165 12.45 1.33 -2.75
CA ALA A 165 12.79 2.17 -3.89
C ALA A 165 12.55 3.63 -3.51
N PRO A 166 13.01 4.62 -4.31
CA PRO A 166 12.65 6.00 -4.07
C PRO A 166 11.14 6.14 -3.88
N PHE A 167 10.70 6.71 -2.75
CA PHE A 167 9.30 6.97 -2.41
C PHE A 167 8.37 5.75 -2.24
N ARG A 168 8.88 4.51 -2.13
CA ARG A 168 8.09 3.27 -2.04
C ARG A 168 8.69 2.30 -1.07
N GLY A 169 7.85 1.43 -0.48
CA GLY A 169 8.38 0.38 0.38
C GLY A 169 7.35 -0.68 0.79
N VAL A 170 7.90 -1.79 1.27
CA VAL A 170 7.16 -2.93 1.85
C VAL A 170 7.73 -3.19 3.24
N TRP A 171 6.93 -2.95 4.27
CA TRP A 171 7.33 -3.11 5.66
C TRP A 171 6.50 -4.16 6.36
N VAL A 172 7.11 -4.93 7.25
CA VAL A 172 6.39 -5.88 8.11
C VAL A 172 6.25 -5.29 9.50
N LYS A 173 5.02 -5.23 10.02
CA LYS A 173 4.78 -4.79 11.40
C LYS A 173 5.41 -5.80 12.36
N PRO A 174 6.29 -5.34 13.27
CA PRO A 174 6.92 -6.22 14.24
C PRO A 174 5.90 -6.96 15.08
N GLN A 175 6.14 -8.24 15.31
CA GLN A 175 5.42 -8.96 16.35
C GLN A 175 5.84 -8.46 17.73
N PRO A 176 4.96 -8.47 18.75
CA PRO A 176 5.37 -8.17 20.11
C PRO A 176 6.52 -9.08 20.48
N HIS A 177 7.58 -8.49 20.96
CA HIS A 177 8.92 -9.02 21.13
C HIS A 177 8.95 -10.46 21.67
N ILE A 178 9.43 -11.40 20.87
CA ILE A 178 10.10 -12.61 21.34
C ILE A 178 11.57 -12.22 21.41
N PRO A 179 12.17 -12.08 22.63
CA PRO A 179 13.55 -11.66 22.77
C PRO A 179 14.49 -12.57 21.96
N GLY A 180 15.35 -11.97 21.15
CA GLY A 180 16.41 -12.68 20.42
C GLY A 180 16.17 -12.94 18.92
N VAL A 181 14.96 -13.02 18.43
CA VAL A 181 14.70 -13.23 16.98
C VAL A 181 14.77 -11.91 16.21
N TYR A 182 14.25 -10.84 16.80
CA TYR A 182 14.19 -9.52 16.19
C TYR A 182 15.58 -8.88 16.01
N ASP A 183 16.43 -9.01 17.03
CA ASP A 183 17.81 -8.48 16.99
C ASP A 183 18.67 -9.14 15.91
N GLN A 184 18.41 -10.42 15.61
CA GLN A 184 19.11 -11.13 14.54
C GLN A 184 18.63 -10.69 13.13
N MET A 185 17.35 -10.34 12.98
CA MET A 185 16.81 -9.85 11.70
C MET A 185 17.29 -8.43 11.40
N ILE A 186 17.34 -7.55 12.41
CA ILE A 186 17.81 -6.17 12.23
C ILE A 186 19.30 -6.16 11.91
N ARG A 187 20.14 -6.92 12.60
CA ARG A 187 21.60 -6.99 12.34
C ARG A 187 21.96 -7.52 10.96
N ARG A 188 21.08 -8.30 10.32
CA ARG A 188 21.28 -8.78 8.95
C ARG A 188 20.89 -7.76 7.88
N GLN A 189 20.19 -6.67 8.26
CA GLN A 189 19.67 -5.66 7.34
C GLN A 189 20.36 -4.31 7.44
N GLU A 190 21.31 -4.12 8.37
CA GLU A 190 22.18 -2.95 8.31
C GLU A 190 22.99 -3.03 7.01
N PRO A 191 22.75 -2.13 6.04
CA PRO A 191 23.65 -2.05 4.91
C PRO A 191 25.03 -1.72 5.48
N HIS A 192 26.03 -2.49 5.14
CA HIS A 192 27.41 -2.08 5.29
C HIS A 192 27.52 -0.72 4.59
N ASP A 193 27.48 0.35 5.36
CA ASP A 193 27.78 1.67 4.85
C ASP A 193 29.30 1.72 4.60
N PRO A 194 29.76 1.68 3.34
CA PRO A 194 31.19 1.66 3.02
C PRO A 194 31.89 2.96 3.41
N LEU A 195 31.17 3.95 3.96
CA LEU A 195 31.70 5.26 4.39
C LEU A 195 31.92 5.37 5.90
N VAL A 196 31.46 4.41 6.70
CA VAL A 196 31.78 4.36 8.13
C VAL A 196 33.16 3.71 8.27
N LYS A 197 34.22 4.54 8.25
CA LYS A 197 35.56 4.12 8.65
C LYS A 197 35.49 3.79 10.15
N GLU A 198 35.76 2.53 10.50
CA GLU A 198 36.02 2.17 11.87
C GLU A 198 37.13 3.05 12.45
N PRO A 199 36.99 3.59 13.68
CA PRO A 199 38.11 4.25 14.35
C PRO A 199 39.23 3.22 14.51
N GLY A 200 40.33 3.48 13.82
CA GLY A 200 41.55 2.66 13.96
C GLY A 200 42.06 2.62 15.39
N PRO A 201 42.85 1.62 15.75
CA PRO A 201 43.35 1.42 17.07
C PRO A 201 44.22 2.55 17.57
#